data_80c25e985ddda1f66d607fd8d46d45ba
#
_entry.id   80c25e985ddda1f66d607fd8d46d45ba
#
_cell.length_a   1.000
_cell.length_b   1.000
_cell.length_c   1.000
_cell.angle_alpha   90.00
_cell.angle_beta   90.00
_cell.angle_gamma   90.00
#
_symmetry.space_group_name_H-M   'P 1'
#
loop_
_entity.id
_entity.type
_entity.pdbx_description
1 polymer ?
#
loop_
_entity_poly.entity_id
_entity_poly.type
_entity_poly.pdbx_seq_one_letter_code
_entity_poly.pdbx_strand_id
1 'polypeptide(L)'
;MRRVATFAASVTVLAVSICPVAQADPDLSPEDANFGKYLAQAGVSNLSRVPLPTLIGEAHTTCAMLDQSPTTQQWHAAVDMIAAGPGNFSKADARTIGQAGVNSYCRNYSQLSFT
;
A
#
# COMPACT_ATOMS: atom_id res chain seq x y z
N MET A 1 27.84 37.88 -18.58
CA MET A 1 27.56 37.68 -18.52
C MET A 1 27.22 37.01 -18.29
N ARG A 2 27.24 37.02 -18.06
CA ARG A 2 26.82 36.58 -17.74
C ARG A 2 26.14 35.80 -17.40
N ARG A 3 26.02 35.87 -17.28
CA ARG A 3 25.23 35.38 -16.98
C ARG A 3 24.68 34.51 -16.82
N VAL A 4 24.72 34.74 -16.81
CA VAL A 4 24.06 34.16 -16.73
C VAL A 4 23.56 33.22 -16.47
N ALA A 5 23.75 33.49 -16.34
CA ALA A 5 23.20 32.89 -16.16
C ALA A 5 22.64 32.01 -15.92
N THR A 6 22.74 32.19 -15.86
CA THR A 6 22.18 31.64 -15.68
C THR A 6 21.58 30.80 -15.48
N PHE A 7 21.35 30.88 -15.39
CA PHE A 7 20.58 30.32 -15.23
C PHE A 7 20.09 29.42 -15.10
N ALA A 8 20.31 29.67 -15.05
CA ALA A 8 19.71 29.11 -15.01
C ALA A 8 19.19 28.24 -14.79
N ALA A 9 19.30 28.43 -14.61
CA ALA A 9 18.74 27.88 -14.39
C ALA A 9 18.13 27.11 -14.12
N SER A 10 18.11 27.29 -14.01
CA SER A 10 17.39 26.84 -13.80
C SER A 10 16.78 26.04 -13.61
N VAL A 11 16.77 26.09 -13.57
CA VAL A 11 16.01 25.57 -13.46
C VAL A 11 15.55 24.74 -13.28
N THR A 12 15.61 24.88 -13.22
CA THR A 12 14.99 24.37 -13.11
C THR A 12 14.40 23.57 -12.92
N VAL A 13 14.44 23.74 -12.87
CA VAL A 13 13.76 23.31 -12.72
C VAL A 13 13.20 22.67 -12.54
N LEU A 14 12.93 22.73 -12.42
CA LEU A 14 12.18 22.38 -12.30
C LEU A 14 11.64 21.64 -12.23
N ALA A 15 11.60 21.61 -12.34
CA ALA A 15 10.93 21.28 -12.28
C ALA A 15 10.49 20.47 -12.17
N VAL A 16 10.30 20.32 -12.18
CA VAL A 16 9.73 19.92 -12.07
C VAL A 16 9.11 19.29 -11.81
N SER A 17 8.84 19.35 -11.77
CA SER A 17 8.16 19.06 -11.55
C SER A 17 7.51 18.38 -11.51
N ILE A 18 7.28 18.33 -11.63
CA ILE A 18 6.64 17.89 -11.67
C ILE A 18 6.14 16.91 -11.55
N CYS A 19 5.98 16.74 -11.62
CA CYS A 19 5.64 15.98 -11.56
C CYS A 19 5.20 15.08 -11.31
N PRO A 20 4.99 14.97 -11.38
CA PRO A 20 4.61 14.19 -11.05
C PRO A 20 4.57 13.26 -10.74
N VAL A 21 4.65 13.45 -11.00
CA VAL A 21 4.79 12.57 -10.71
C VAL A 21 4.79 11.92 -9.79
N ALA A 22 4.84 12.26 -9.63
CA ALA A 22 4.60 11.99 -8.28
C ALA A 22 4.02 10.68 -7.98
N GLN A 23 3.35 10.33 -8.73
CA GLN A 23 2.71 9.12 -8.59
C GLN A 23 3.67 8.00 -8.56
N ALA A 24 4.81 8.22 -9.02
CA ALA A 24 5.85 7.23 -8.87
C ALA A 24 6.67 7.62 -7.68
N ASP A 25 6.23 7.23 -6.52
CA ASP A 25 7.01 7.41 -5.32
C ASP A 25 8.26 6.54 -5.44
N PRO A 26 9.45 7.13 -5.53
CA PRO A 26 10.67 6.35 -5.68
C PRO A 26 10.99 5.51 -4.47
N ASP A 27 10.34 5.78 -3.33
CA ASP A 27 10.56 5.01 -2.11
C ASP A 27 9.72 3.74 -2.06
N LEU A 28 8.80 3.55 -2.99
CA LEU A 28 8.00 2.33 -3.01
C LEU A 28 8.79 1.18 -3.59
N SER A 29 8.83 0.08 -2.86
CA SER A 29 9.37 -1.18 -3.38
C SER A 29 8.44 -1.74 -4.44
N PRO A 30 8.89 -2.71 -5.25
CA PRO A 30 8.00 -3.38 -6.18
C PRO A 30 6.79 -4.03 -5.49
N GLU A 31 6.98 -4.57 -4.31
CA GLU A 31 5.89 -5.17 -3.53
C GLU A 31 4.89 -4.12 -3.10
N ASP A 32 5.36 -2.96 -2.64
CA ASP A 32 4.48 -1.87 -2.24
C ASP A 32 3.69 -1.34 -3.42
N ALA A 33 4.33 -1.20 -4.57
CA ALA A 33 3.66 -0.75 -5.79
C ALA A 33 2.59 -1.75 -6.21
N ASN A 34 2.88 -3.04 -6.13
CA ASN A 34 1.94 -4.11 -6.43
C ASN A 34 0.74 -4.08 -5.49
N PHE A 35 1.00 -3.88 -4.21
CA PHE A 35 -0.05 -3.80 -3.20
C PHE A 35 -1.01 -2.65 -3.52
N GLY A 36 -0.47 -1.47 -3.78
CA GLY A 36 -1.29 -0.30 -4.14
C GLY A 36 -2.11 -0.53 -5.40
N LYS A 37 -1.51 -1.14 -6.40
CA LYS A 37 -2.18 -1.44 -7.66
C LYS A 37 -3.31 -2.44 -7.46
N TYR A 38 -3.08 -3.47 -6.67
CA TYR A 38 -4.10 -4.46 -6.35
C TYR A 38 -5.32 -3.80 -5.70
N LEU A 39 -5.08 -2.93 -4.71
CA LEU A 39 -6.15 -2.23 -4.01
C LEU A 39 -6.95 -1.36 -4.96
N ALA A 40 -6.27 -0.63 -5.85
CA ALA A 40 -6.94 0.23 -6.80
C ALA A 40 -7.82 -0.57 -7.77
N GLN A 41 -7.33 -1.71 -8.22
CA GLN A 41 -8.08 -2.56 -9.14
C GLN A 41 -9.23 -3.27 -8.47
N ALA A 42 -9.13 -3.56 -7.18
CA ALA A 42 -10.16 -4.25 -6.43
C ALA A 42 -11.36 -3.37 -6.09
N GLY A 43 -11.22 -2.05 -6.23
CA GLY A 43 -12.33 -1.14 -5.99
C GLY A 43 -12.71 -1.00 -4.53
N VAL A 44 -11.74 -1.10 -3.63
CA VAL A 44 -11.99 -0.96 -2.20
C VAL A 44 -12.45 0.47 -1.90
N SER A 45 -13.54 0.60 -1.15
CA SER A 45 -14.08 1.89 -0.75
C SER A 45 -13.19 2.54 0.30
N ASN A 46 -13.20 3.86 0.35
CA ASN A 46 -12.52 4.65 1.39
C ASN A 46 -11.00 4.61 1.33
N LEU A 47 -10.39 4.10 0.28
CA LEU A 47 -8.92 4.08 0.16
C LEU A 47 -8.33 5.48 0.26
N SER A 48 -9.02 6.49 -0.26
CA SER A 48 -8.51 7.86 -0.24
C SER A 48 -8.44 8.46 1.15
N ARG A 49 -9.06 7.83 2.13
CA ARG A 49 -9.06 8.31 3.52
C ARG A 49 -7.86 7.83 4.31
N VAL A 50 -7.14 6.86 3.78
CA VAL A 50 -6.04 6.22 4.51
C VAL A 50 -4.79 6.31 3.66
N PRO A 51 -3.70 6.87 4.19
CA PRO A 51 -2.44 6.91 3.44
C PRO A 51 -1.96 5.51 3.12
N LEU A 52 -1.40 5.33 1.94
CA LEU A 52 -0.88 4.04 1.52
C LEU A 52 0.13 3.45 2.53
N PRO A 53 1.06 4.24 3.10
CA PRO A 53 1.97 3.68 4.10
C PRO A 53 1.27 3.04 5.29
N THR A 54 0.13 3.56 5.70
CA THR A 54 -0.65 2.95 6.79
C THR A 54 -1.17 1.59 6.39
N LEU A 55 -1.70 1.46 5.19
CA LEU A 55 -2.20 0.18 4.69
C LEU A 55 -1.07 -0.81 4.48
N ILE A 56 0.09 -0.35 4.03
CA ILE A 56 1.28 -1.19 3.92
C ILE A 56 1.65 -1.75 5.29
N GLY A 57 1.60 -0.91 6.33
CA GLY A 57 1.85 -1.35 7.69
C GLY A 57 0.87 -2.42 8.15
N GLU A 58 -0.41 -2.27 7.83
CA GLU A 58 -1.42 -3.28 8.15
C GLU A 58 -1.16 -4.59 7.41
N ALA A 59 -0.72 -4.51 6.17
CA ALA A 59 -0.39 -5.68 5.38
C ALA A 59 0.79 -6.44 6.00
N HIS A 60 1.84 -5.72 6.40
CA HIS A 60 2.99 -6.33 7.07
C HIS A 60 2.59 -6.95 8.41
N THR A 61 1.70 -6.30 9.16
CA THR A 61 1.19 -6.85 10.41
C THR A 61 0.42 -8.14 10.15
N THR A 62 -0.38 -8.18 9.10
CA THR A 62 -1.10 -9.41 8.71
C THR A 62 -0.12 -10.54 8.47
N CYS A 63 0.93 -10.29 7.69
CA CYS A 63 1.94 -11.31 7.42
C CYS A 63 2.66 -11.75 8.69
N ALA A 64 2.97 -10.81 9.58
CA ALA A 64 3.61 -11.15 10.86
C ALA A 64 2.71 -12.02 11.73
N MET A 65 1.41 -11.74 11.75
CA MET A 65 0.45 -12.57 12.48
C MET A 65 0.41 -13.99 11.93
N LEU A 66 0.42 -14.13 10.60
CA LEU A 66 0.40 -15.45 9.96
C LEU A 66 1.72 -16.19 10.15
N ASP A 67 2.84 -15.48 10.25
CA ASP A 67 4.12 -16.10 10.58
C ASP A 67 4.09 -16.70 11.97
N GLN A 68 3.40 -16.07 12.90
CA GLN A 68 3.27 -16.59 14.27
C GLN A 68 2.34 -17.79 14.33
N SER A 69 1.26 -17.77 13.57
CA SER A 69 0.25 -18.81 13.59
C SER A 69 -0.45 -18.87 12.23
N PRO A 70 0.03 -19.72 11.32
CA PRO A 70 -0.53 -19.77 9.96
C PRO A 70 -1.85 -20.55 9.93
N THR A 71 -2.88 -19.99 10.51
CA THR A 71 -4.19 -20.62 10.65
C THR A 71 -5.28 -19.73 10.08
N THR A 72 -6.40 -20.34 9.69
CA THR A 72 -7.60 -19.62 9.27
C THR A 72 -8.06 -18.66 10.36
N GLN A 73 -7.98 -19.08 11.60
CA GLN A 73 -8.38 -18.28 12.74
C GLN A 73 -7.54 -17.00 12.83
N GLN A 74 -6.24 -17.13 12.65
CA GLN A 74 -5.34 -15.98 12.67
C GLN A 74 -5.58 -15.06 11.48
N TRP A 75 -5.88 -15.64 10.33
CA TRP A 75 -6.26 -14.85 9.15
C TRP A 75 -7.49 -13.99 9.44
N HIS A 76 -8.52 -14.59 10.06
CA HIS A 76 -9.73 -13.83 10.39
C HIS A 76 -9.45 -12.73 11.42
N ALA A 77 -8.56 -13.01 12.37
CA ALA A 77 -8.14 -11.98 13.33
C ALA A 77 -7.45 -10.81 12.65
N ALA A 78 -6.64 -11.08 11.63
CA ALA A 78 -5.99 -10.03 10.87
C ALA A 78 -7.01 -9.19 10.09
N VAL A 79 -8.01 -9.82 9.48
CA VAL A 79 -9.09 -9.10 8.79
C VAL A 79 -9.84 -8.21 9.77
N ASP A 80 -10.14 -8.71 10.96
CA ASP A 80 -10.83 -7.93 11.99
C ASP A 80 -10.00 -6.74 12.43
N MET A 81 -8.68 -6.91 12.54
CA MET A 81 -7.77 -5.83 12.87
C MET A 81 -7.83 -4.71 11.81
N ILE A 82 -7.82 -5.07 10.54
CA ILE A 82 -7.89 -4.10 9.46
C ILE A 82 -9.24 -3.38 9.50
N ALA A 83 -10.34 -4.10 9.71
CA ALA A 83 -11.66 -3.51 9.76
C ALA A 83 -11.80 -2.54 10.93
N ALA A 84 -11.15 -2.82 12.05
CA ALA A 84 -11.22 -1.98 13.24
C ALA A 84 -10.25 -0.80 13.18
N GLY A 85 -9.33 -0.80 12.21
CA GLY A 85 -8.31 0.22 12.09
C GLY A 85 -8.79 1.46 11.36
N PRO A 86 -7.84 2.34 10.98
CA PRO A 86 -8.17 3.56 10.27
C PRO A 86 -8.84 3.26 8.93
N GLY A 87 -9.68 4.16 8.45
CA GLY A 87 -10.38 4.01 7.19
C GLY A 87 -11.78 3.47 7.33
N ASN A 88 -12.11 2.88 8.46
CA ASN A 88 -13.46 2.40 8.74
C ASN A 88 -13.97 1.49 7.63
N PHE A 89 -13.16 0.51 7.26
CA PHE A 89 -13.49 -0.42 6.18
C PHE A 89 -14.56 -1.42 6.61
N SER A 90 -15.40 -1.80 5.67
CA SER A 90 -16.28 -2.95 5.88
C SER A 90 -15.43 -4.21 6.02
N LYS A 91 -16.02 -5.27 6.57
CA LYS A 91 -15.31 -6.53 6.69
C LYS A 91 -14.89 -7.07 5.31
N ALA A 92 -15.75 -6.90 4.30
CA ALA A 92 -15.43 -7.32 2.94
C ALA A 92 -14.23 -6.56 2.39
N ASP A 93 -14.18 -5.25 2.58
CA ASP A 93 -13.04 -4.44 2.12
C ASP A 93 -11.79 -4.76 2.91
N ALA A 94 -11.90 -4.94 4.23
CA ALA A 94 -10.78 -5.32 5.07
C ALA A 94 -10.19 -6.66 4.62
N ARG A 95 -11.04 -7.60 4.26
CA ARG A 95 -10.61 -8.89 3.72
C ARG A 95 -9.84 -8.72 2.42
N THR A 96 -10.34 -7.86 1.52
CA THR A 96 -9.64 -7.57 0.27
C THR A 96 -8.29 -6.94 0.51
N ILE A 97 -8.20 -6.01 1.46
CA ILE A 97 -6.92 -5.40 1.84
C ILE A 97 -5.96 -6.46 2.37
N GLY A 98 -6.45 -7.34 3.23
CA GLY A 98 -5.64 -8.44 3.75
C GLY A 98 -5.16 -9.38 2.66
N GLN A 99 -6.03 -9.72 1.71
CA GLN A 99 -5.66 -10.56 0.57
C GLN A 99 -4.58 -9.91 -0.28
N ALA A 100 -4.73 -8.60 -0.55
CA ALA A 100 -3.72 -7.86 -1.28
C ALA A 100 -2.37 -7.90 -0.56
N GLY A 101 -2.39 -7.74 0.77
CA GLY A 101 -1.19 -7.79 1.57
C GLY A 101 -0.50 -9.15 1.53
N VAL A 102 -1.28 -10.21 1.72
CA VAL A 102 -0.73 -11.57 1.68
C VAL A 102 -0.12 -11.86 0.30
N ASN A 103 -0.84 -11.50 -0.77
CA ASN A 103 -0.35 -11.77 -2.12
C ASN A 103 0.87 -10.92 -2.49
N SER A 104 1.06 -9.78 -1.84
CA SER A 104 2.20 -8.91 -2.11
C SER A 104 3.40 -9.22 -1.25
N TYR A 105 3.21 -9.62 0.01
CA TYR A 105 4.29 -9.69 1.00
C TYR A 105 4.53 -11.08 1.59
N CYS A 106 3.53 -11.96 1.58
CA CYS A 106 3.68 -13.30 2.17
C CYS A 106 2.85 -14.31 1.40
N ARG A 107 3.19 -14.47 0.16
CA ARG A 107 2.45 -15.27 -0.81
C ARG A 107 2.28 -16.72 -0.39
N ASN A 108 3.18 -17.24 0.43
CA ASN A 108 3.10 -18.59 0.93
C ASN A 108 1.86 -18.84 1.79
N TYR A 109 1.19 -17.77 2.25
CA TYR A 109 -0.05 -17.91 3.01
C TYR A 109 -1.29 -17.59 2.18
N SER A 110 -1.15 -17.47 0.87
CA SER A 110 -2.26 -17.03 0.02
C SER A 110 -3.50 -17.90 0.15
N GLN A 111 -3.35 -19.20 0.39
CA GLN A 111 -4.50 -20.08 0.53
C GLN A 111 -5.34 -19.77 1.76
N LEU A 112 -4.72 -19.34 2.84
CA LEU A 112 -5.46 -18.94 4.04
C LEU A 112 -6.36 -17.74 3.76
N SER A 113 -5.96 -16.86 2.86
CA SER A 113 -6.71 -15.64 2.58
C SER A 113 -8.02 -15.90 1.85
N PHE A 114 -8.27 -17.11 1.41
CA PHE A 114 -9.56 -17.48 0.80
C PHE A 114 -10.50 -18.16 1.78
N THR A 115 -10.11 -18.30 3.00
CA THR A 115 -10.96 -18.90 4.02
C THR A 115 -11.63 -17.84 4.87
#